data_0abae10268bf5ab816cf8b67f29bc142
#
_entry.id   0abae10268bf5ab816cf8b67f29bc142
#
_cell.length_a   1.000
_cell.length_b   1.000
_cell.length_c   1.000
_cell.angle_alpha   90.00
_cell.angle_beta   90.00
_cell.angle_gamma   90.00
#
_symmetry.space_group_name_H-M   'P 1'
#
loop_
_entity.id
_entity.type
_entity.pdbx_description
1 polymer ?
#
loop_
_entity_poly.entity_id
_entity_poly.type
_entity_poly.pdbx_seq_one_letter_code
_entity_poly.pdbx_strand_id
1 'polypeptide(L)'
;IINALSCPLWIGASVDILGAFEVERVVEAVCKNNYSVFTAVPTIYFSLIDKIERMTGKELELVQTKFKEMRLMMSGSAALAPEIHKKWSELTGQDLLERYGMTEVGMALSNPLKGEKRSGTVGQALPKVEVCLMEDNKVITEENVPGEIMIKGPQVFLEYWNQEKNTKESFFE
;
A
#
# COMPACT_ATOMS: atom_id res chain seq x y z
N ILE A 1 6.78 6.77 -6.57
CA ILE A 1 6.60 7.48 -7.86
C ILE A 1 5.76 6.63 -8.80
N ILE A 2 6.16 5.40 -9.14
CA ILE A 2 5.54 4.59 -10.21
C ILE A 2 4.02 4.45 -9.99
N ASN A 3 3.60 3.88 -8.87
CA ASN A 3 2.17 3.56 -8.64
C ASN A 3 1.28 4.77 -8.38
N ALA A 4 1.81 5.83 -7.77
CA ALA A 4 1.02 7.00 -7.39
C ALA A 4 1.12 8.17 -8.38
N LEU A 5 2.06 8.12 -9.31
CA LEU A 5 2.27 9.18 -10.31
C LEU A 5 2.28 8.62 -11.73
N SER A 6 3.25 7.76 -12.06
CA SER A 6 3.43 7.32 -13.45
C SER A 6 2.26 6.48 -13.97
N CYS A 7 1.78 5.51 -13.19
CA CYS A 7 0.65 4.67 -13.62
C CYS A 7 -0.66 5.45 -13.81
N PRO A 8 -1.09 6.33 -12.87
CA PRO A 8 -2.26 7.17 -13.10
C PRO A 8 -2.14 8.06 -14.35
N LEU A 9 -1.01 8.73 -14.53
CA LEU A 9 -0.79 9.58 -15.70
C LEU A 9 -0.79 8.79 -17.00
N TRP A 10 -0.22 7.59 -16.99
CA TRP A 10 -0.20 6.69 -18.15
C TRP A 10 -1.60 6.34 -18.67
N ILE A 11 -2.56 6.18 -17.77
CA ILE A 11 -3.96 5.88 -18.13
C ILE A 11 -4.83 7.13 -18.27
N GLY A 12 -4.24 8.32 -18.25
CA GLY A 12 -4.96 9.59 -18.39
C GLY A 12 -5.70 10.07 -17.15
N ALA A 13 -5.37 9.55 -15.96
CA ALA A 13 -5.94 10.04 -14.71
C ALA A 13 -5.21 11.29 -14.22
N SER A 14 -5.92 12.13 -13.46
CA SER A 14 -5.34 13.27 -12.77
C SER A 14 -4.66 12.83 -11.48
N VAL A 15 -3.55 13.50 -11.12
CA VAL A 15 -2.84 13.30 -9.86
C VAL A 15 -2.73 14.62 -9.13
N ASP A 16 -3.13 14.62 -7.87
CA ASP A 16 -2.98 15.77 -6.98
C ASP A 16 -1.87 15.47 -5.96
N ILE A 17 -0.83 16.31 -5.96
CA ILE A 17 0.33 16.18 -5.09
C ILE A 17 0.27 17.29 -4.05
N LEU A 18 -0.11 16.92 -2.82
CA LEU A 18 -0.34 17.89 -1.75
C LEU A 18 0.95 18.44 -1.09
N GLY A 19 2.13 18.03 -1.55
CA GLY A 19 3.41 18.45 -0.98
C GLY A 19 3.76 17.74 0.33
N ALA A 20 4.36 18.46 1.28
CA ALA A 20 4.64 17.92 2.60
C ALA A 20 3.33 17.50 3.29
N PHE A 21 3.38 16.37 4.02
CA PHE A 21 2.20 15.86 4.71
C PHE A 21 1.78 16.79 5.85
N GLU A 22 0.56 17.25 5.77
CA GLU A 22 -0.18 17.96 6.81
C GLU A 22 -1.60 17.39 6.85
N VAL A 23 -2.02 16.89 8.00
CA VAL A 23 -3.31 16.18 8.13
C VAL A 23 -4.51 17.07 7.76
N GLU A 24 -4.45 18.33 8.14
CA GLU A 24 -5.48 19.34 7.84
C GLU A 24 -5.62 19.56 6.32
N ARG A 25 -4.49 19.66 5.63
CA ARG A 25 -4.46 19.84 4.16
C ARG A 25 -5.07 18.63 3.44
N VAL A 26 -4.78 17.42 3.91
CA VAL A 26 -5.37 16.19 3.33
C VAL A 26 -6.88 16.18 3.55
N VAL A 27 -7.35 16.44 4.76
CA VAL A 27 -8.78 16.49 5.08
C VAL A 27 -9.49 17.57 4.25
N GLU A 28 -8.92 18.77 4.16
CA GLU A 28 -9.45 19.85 3.35
C GLU A 28 -9.55 19.48 1.86
N ALA A 29 -8.49 18.90 1.31
CA ALA A 29 -8.45 18.45 -0.08
C ALA A 29 -9.50 17.36 -0.36
N VAL A 30 -9.65 16.39 0.53
CA VAL A 30 -10.65 15.32 0.43
C VAL A 30 -12.07 15.89 0.51
N CYS A 31 -12.34 16.86 1.38
CA CYS A 31 -13.65 17.50 1.49
C CYS A 31 -14.02 18.32 0.24
N LYS A 32 -13.03 19.00 -0.38
CA LYS A 32 -13.25 19.89 -1.52
C LYS A 32 -13.32 19.17 -2.86
N ASN A 33 -12.73 17.99 -2.99
CA ASN A 33 -12.58 17.29 -4.24
C ASN A 33 -13.23 15.89 -4.21
N ASN A 34 -13.39 15.30 -5.38
CA ASN A 34 -13.91 13.94 -5.55
C ASN A 34 -12.76 13.01 -5.98
N TYR A 35 -11.92 12.62 -5.03
CA TYR A 35 -10.88 11.64 -5.31
C TYR A 35 -11.47 10.24 -5.42
N SER A 36 -10.99 9.47 -6.37
CA SER A 36 -11.37 8.06 -6.54
C SER A 36 -10.36 7.09 -5.92
N VAL A 37 -9.14 7.56 -5.69
CA VAL A 37 -8.04 6.75 -5.13
C VAL A 37 -7.25 7.59 -4.13
N PHE A 38 -6.95 6.99 -2.99
CA PHE A 38 -6.02 7.55 -2.02
C PHE A 38 -4.96 6.51 -1.66
N THR A 39 -3.69 6.90 -1.71
CA THR A 39 -2.58 6.02 -1.35
C THR A 39 -1.66 6.70 -0.36
N ALA A 40 -1.38 6.03 0.74
CA ALA A 40 -0.56 6.56 1.80
C ALA A 40 0.23 5.46 2.54
N VAL A 41 1.16 5.87 3.36
CA VAL A 41 1.85 4.98 4.29
C VAL A 41 1.06 4.86 5.60
N PRO A 42 1.28 3.81 6.42
CA PRO A 42 0.51 3.59 7.65
C PRO A 42 0.47 4.77 8.62
N THR A 43 1.57 5.50 8.75
CA THR A 43 1.65 6.68 9.64
C THR A 43 0.70 7.80 9.24
N ILE A 44 0.41 7.97 7.96
CA ILE A 44 -0.57 8.93 7.46
C ILE A 44 -1.99 8.49 7.86
N TYR A 45 -2.33 7.22 7.71
CA TYR A 45 -3.62 6.70 8.17
C TYR A 45 -3.80 6.86 9.69
N PHE A 46 -2.76 6.61 10.47
CA PHE A 46 -2.79 6.85 11.91
C PHE A 46 -3.13 8.32 12.22
N SER A 47 -2.46 9.27 11.58
CA SER A 47 -2.71 10.70 11.79
C SER A 47 -4.11 11.13 11.33
N LEU A 48 -4.62 10.56 10.24
CA LEU A 48 -5.99 10.81 9.76
C LEU A 48 -7.02 10.25 10.72
N ILE A 49 -6.82 9.05 11.27
CA ILE A 49 -7.69 8.45 12.30
C ILE A 49 -7.78 9.39 13.51
N ASP A 50 -6.63 9.77 14.07
CA ASP A 50 -6.56 10.68 15.23
C ASP A 50 -7.30 12.02 14.97
N LYS A 51 -7.17 12.55 13.76
CA LYS A 51 -7.88 13.76 13.35
C LYS A 51 -9.39 13.53 13.24
N ILE A 52 -9.82 12.47 12.55
CA ILE A 52 -11.24 12.16 12.32
C ILE A 52 -11.97 11.87 13.63
N GLU A 53 -11.33 11.20 14.59
CA GLU A 53 -11.91 10.92 15.92
C GLU A 53 -12.20 12.18 16.74
N ARG A 54 -11.52 13.27 16.45
CA ARG A 54 -11.74 14.56 17.12
C ARG A 54 -12.78 15.43 16.41
N MET A 55 -13.25 15.03 15.23
CA MET A 55 -14.23 15.75 14.46
C MET A 55 -15.65 15.43 14.96
N THR A 56 -16.59 16.35 14.74
CA THR A 56 -17.99 16.17 15.11
C THR A 56 -18.93 16.82 14.08
N GLY A 57 -20.19 16.40 14.12
CA GLY A 57 -21.25 17.03 13.32
C GLY A 57 -21.03 16.87 11.82
N LYS A 58 -21.43 17.89 11.05
CA LYS A 58 -21.43 17.86 9.57
C LYS A 58 -20.04 17.68 8.95
N GLU A 59 -19.00 18.16 9.61
CA GLU A 59 -17.63 18.01 9.11
C GLU A 59 -17.18 16.54 9.16
N LEU A 60 -17.46 15.84 10.24
CA LEU A 60 -17.21 14.41 10.37
C LEU A 60 -17.99 13.61 9.31
N GLU A 61 -19.28 13.87 9.17
CA GLU A 61 -20.14 13.19 8.19
C GLU A 61 -19.62 13.38 6.75
N LEU A 62 -19.18 14.59 6.42
CA LEU A 62 -18.62 14.89 5.11
C LEU A 62 -17.33 14.10 4.84
N VAL A 63 -16.38 14.12 5.77
CA VAL A 63 -15.09 13.41 5.64
C VAL A 63 -15.31 11.92 5.51
N GLN A 64 -16.15 11.33 6.36
CA GLN A 64 -16.48 9.90 6.30
C GLN A 64 -17.13 9.53 4.96
N THR A 65 -18.07 10.33 4.47
CA THR A 65 -18.73 10.12 3.18
C THR A 65 -17.71 10.16 2.04
N LYS A 66 -16.84 11.16 2.02
CA LYS A 66 -15.83 11.32 0.97
C LYS A 66 -14.85 10.14 0.92
N PHE A 67 -14.36 9.66 2.07
CA PHE A 67 -13.50 8.46 2.10
C PHE A 67 -14.27 7.21 1.69
N LYS A 68 -15.50 7.04 2.14
CA LYS A 68 -16.37 5.91 1.77
C LYS A 68 -16.63 5.80 0.27
N GLU A 69 -16.78 6.93 -0.42
CA GLU A 69 -17.04 6.99 -1.85
C GLU A 69 -15.81 6.71 -2.73
N MET A 70 -14.62 6.70 -2.17
CA MET A 70 -13.41 6.38 -2.93
C MET A 70 -13.44 4.92 -3.39
N ARG A 71 -13.08 4.69 -4.64
CA ARG A 71 -13.00 3.35 -5.22
C ARG A 71 -11.90 2.49 -4.59
N LEU A 72 -10.81 3.12 -4.14
CA LEU A 72 -9.63 2.42 -3.67
C LEU A 72 -8.85 3.27 -2.67
N MET A 73 -8.55 2.67 -1.53
CA MET A 73 -7.62 3.19 -0.55
C MET A 73 -6.51 2.16 -0.30
N MET A 74 -5.27 2.58 -0.50
CA MET A 74 -4.10 1.69 -0.41
C MET A 74 -3.15 2.09 0.69
N SER A 75 -2.60 1.09 1.37
CA SER A 75 -1.47 1.22 2.29
C SER A 75 -0.27 0.40 1.81
N GLY A 76 0.94 0.89 2.05
CA GLY A 76 2.16 0.17 1.74
C GLY A 76 3.42 0.92 2.13
N SER A 77 4.57 0.42 1.73
CA SER A 77 5.92 0.88 2.10
C SER A 77 6.31 0.60 3.57
N ALA A 78 5.38 0.11 4.38
CA ALA A 78 5.59 -0.44 5.72
C ALA A 78 4.40 -1.35 6.05
N ALA A 79 4.57 -2.25 7.01
CA ALA A 79 3.50 -3.11 7.49
C ALA A 79 2.38 -2.27 8.14
N LEU A 80 1.14 -2.58 7.81
CA LEU A 80 -0.03 -1.95 8.39
C LEU A 80 -0.48 -2.74 9.63
N ALA A 81 -0.47 -2.09 10.79
CA ALA A 81 -0.98 -2.72 12.00
C ALA A 81 -2.48 -3.08 11.85
N PRO A 82 -2.89 -4.29 12.22
CA PRO A 82 -4.30 -4.71 12.12
C PRO A 82 -5.28 -3.76 12.79
N GLU A 83 -4.88 -3.17 13.90
CA GLU A 83 -5.67 -2.19 14.66
C GLU A 83 -5.96 -0.92 13.83
N ILE A 84 -4.98 -0.45 13.07
CA ILE A 84 -5.14 0.71 12.17
C ILE A 84 -6.09 0.38 11.03
N HIS A 85 -5.94 -0.80 10.43
CA HIS A 85 -6.85 -1.27 9.37
C HIS A 85 -8.30 -1.33 9.88
N LYS A 86 -8.51 -2.00 11.03
CA LYS A 86 -9.84 -2.15 11.67
C LYS A 86 -10.45 -0.79 11.98
N LYS A 87 -9.69 0.08 12.64
CA LYS A 87 -10.16 1.41 13.05
C LYS A 87 -10.51 2.30 11.87
N TRP A 88 -9.70 2.23 10.80
CA TRP A 88 -10.01 2.92 9.55
C TRP A 88 -11.34 2.45 8.94
N SER A 89 -11.54 1.12 8.87
CA SER A 89 -12.76 0.52 8.35
C SER A 89 -14.00 0.94 9.18
N GLU A 90 -13.88 0.93 10.50
CA GLU A 90 -14.96 1.37 11.42
C GLU A 90 -15.31 2.85 11.22
N LEU A 91 -14.33 3.72 11.04
CA LEU A 91 -14.53 5.16 10.90
C LEU A 91 -15.07 5.57 9.52
N THR A 92 -14.62 4.91 8.45
CA THR A 92 -14.89 5.35 7.08
C THR A 92 -15.75 4.41 6.26
N GLY A 93 -15.94 3.17 6.72
CA GLY A 93 -16.60 2.12 5.96
C GLY A 93 -15.79 1.61 4.76
N GLN A 94 -14.48 1.88 4.72
CA GLN A 94 -13.55 1.45 3.67
C GLN A 94 -12.43 0.60 4.25
N ASP A 95 -12.20 -0.57 3.66
CA ASP A 95 -11.04 -1.40 3.98
C ASP A 95 -9.80 -0.94 3.21
N LEU A 96 -8.69 -0.82 3.92
CA LEU A 96 -7.41 -0.51 3.30
C LEU A 96 -6.89 -1.72 2.51
N LEU A 97 -6.51 -1.50 1.27
CA LEU A 97 -5.81 -2.50 0.46
C LEU A 97 -4.32 -2.41 0.79
N GLU A 98 -3.84 -3.36 1.58
CA GLU A 98 -2.40 -3.48 1.85
C GLU A 98 -1.71 -4.21 0.69
N ARG A 99 -0.53 -3.73 0.32
CA ARG A 99 0.25 -4.27 -0.78
C ARG A 99 1.74 -4.20 -0.45
N TYR A 100 2.54 -5.09 -1.05
CA TYR A 100 3.98 -5.17 -0.89
C TYR A 100 4.70 -4.99 -2.22
N GLY A 101 5.79 -4.25 -2.16
CA GLY A 101 6.68 -4.02 -3.26
C GLY A 101 7.81 -3.06 -2.85
N MET A 102 8.86 -3.07 -3.63
CA MET A 102 10.05 -2.24 -3.45
C MET A 102 10.64 -1.89 -4.82
N THR A 103 11.66 -1.06 -4.87
CA THR A 103 12.26 -0.61 -6.13
C THR A 103 12.76 -1.77 -6.98
N GLU A 104 13.33 -2.78 -6.35
CA GLU A 104 13.96 -3.93 -6.98
C GLU A 104 12.97 -4.92 -7.62
N VAL A 105 11.73 -4.93 -7.15
CA VAL A 105 10.72 -5.91 -7.60
C VAL A 105 9.41 -5.28 -8.06
N GLY A 106 9.36 -3.95 -8.10
CA GLY A 106 8.13 -3.25 -8.38
C GLY A 106 7.03 -3.59 -7.39
N MET A 107 5.79 -3.81 -7.86
CA MET A 107 4.70 -4.33 -7.05
C MET A 107 4.62 -5.84 -7.18
N ALA A 108 4.77 -6.56 -6.08
CA ALA A 108 4.86 -8.01 -6.08
C ALA A 108 3.62 -8.71 -5.50
N LEU A 109 3.12 -8.21 -4.36
CA LEU A 109 1.95 -8.81 -3.70
C LEU A 109 0.89 -7.75 -3.41
N SER A 110 -0.37 -8.14 -3.40
CA SER A 110 -1.48 -7.25 -3.08
C SER A 110 -2.68 -8.03 -2.54
N ASN A 111 -3.38 -7.43 -1.59
CA ASN A 111 -4.76 -7.81 -1.31
C ASN A 111 -5.64 -7.56 -2.54
N PRO A 112 -6.75 -8.28 -2.71
CA PRO A 112 -7.59 -8.15 -3.88
C PRO A 112 -8.32 -6.79 -3.93
N LEU A 113 -8.47 -6.24 -5.14
CA LEU A 113 -9.24 -5.01 -5.33
C LEU A 113 -10.72 -5.22 -4.98
N LYS A 114 -11.27 -6.38 -5.35
CA LYS A 114 -12.64 -6.79 -5.03
C LYS A 114 -12.62 -8.02 -4.13
N GLY A 115 -13.45 -8.02 -3.10
CA GLY A 115 -13.50 -9.08 -2.11
C GLY A 115 -12.82 -8.70 -0.80
N GLU A 116 -12.61 -9.69 0.04
CA GLU A 116 -12.04 -9.51 1.38
C GLU A 116 -10.58 -9.06 1.32
N LYS A 117 -10.30 -7.97 2.01
CA LYS A 117 -8.94 -7.50 2.28
C LYS A 117 -8.53 -7.99 3.66
N ARG A 118 -7.64 -8.97 3.68
CA ARG A 118 -7.22 -9.62 4.93
C ARG A 118 -6.22 -8.74 5.66
N SER A 119 -6.65 -8.17 6.77
CA SER A 119 -5.80 -7.35 7.65
C SER A 119 -4.58 -8.13 8.15
N GLY A 120 -3.44 -7.46 8.26
CA GLY A 120 -2.17 -8.06 8.69
C GLY A 120 -1.50 -8.93 7.62
N THR A 121 -1.97 -8.87 6.37
CA THR A 121 -1.34 -9.56 5.24
C THR A 121 -1.18 -8.64 4.05
N VAL A 122 -0.15 -8.86 3.26
CA VAL A 122 0.07 -8.15 2.00
C VAL A 122 -0.64 -8.80 0.81
N GLY A 123 -1.45 -9.85 1.06
CA GLY A 123 -2.25 -10.53 0.05
C GLY A 123 -1.49 -11.60 -0.73
N GLN A 124 -1.75 -11.69 -2.02
CA GLN A 124 -1.25 -12.74 -2.91
C GLN A 124 -0.31 -12.18 -3.98
N ALA A 125 0.49 -13.05 -4.57
CA ALA A 125 1.35 -12.70 -5.69
C ALA A 125 0.53 -12.15 -6.87
N LEU A 126 1.01 -11.06 -7.46
CA LEU A 126 0.42 -10.50 -8.66
C LEU A 126 0.69 -11.39 -9.89
N PRO A 127 -0.07 -11.23 -10.98
CA PRO A 127 0.12 -12.03 -12.19
C PRO A 127 1.57 -12.03 -12.68
N LYS A 128 2.11 -13.21 -12.97
CA LYS A 128 3.49 -13.46 -13.43
C LYS A 128 4.55 -13.26 -12.34
N VAL A 129 4.15 -13.09 -11.10
CA VAL A 129 5.07 -13.06 -9.95
C VAL A 129 5.05 -14.41 -9.26
N GLU A 130 6.21 -15.01 -9.08
CA GLU A 130 6.42 -16.17 -8.24
C GLU A 130 7.03 -15.71 -6.92
N VAL A 131 6.58 -16.30 -5.82
CA VAL A 131 7.02 -15.94 -4.47
C VAL A 131 7.24 -17.21 -3.66
N CYS A 132 8.33 -17.25 -2.89
CA CYS A 132 8.51 -18.23 -1.83
C CYS A 132 9.20 -17.60 -0.62
N LEU A 133 9.15 -18.29 0.51
CA LEU A 133 9.96 -17.97 1.67
C LEU A 133 11.16 -18.91 1.72
N MET A 134 12.33 -18.38 2.08
CA MET A 134 13.55 -19.16 2.21
C MET A 134 14.26 -18.86 3.53
N GLU A 135 14.92 -19.89 4.05
CA GLU A 135 15.88 -19.81 5.15
C GLU A 135 17.01 -20.80 4.87
N ASP A 136 18.24 -20.40 5.07
CA ASP A 136 19.45 -21.21 4.83
C ASP A 136 19.46 -21.93 3.45
N ASN A 137 19.09 -21.19 2.41
CA ASN A 137 18.99 -21.69 1.02
C ASN A 137 17.95 -22.82 0.82
N LYS A 138 16.96 -22.93 1.70
CA LYS A 138 15.87 -23.90 1.58
C LYS A 138 14.52 -23.20 1.54
N VAL A 139 13.65 -23.67 0.64
CA VAL A 139 12.28 -23.18 0.59
C VAL A 139 11.51 -23.65 1.83
N ILE A 140 10.86 -22.72 2.48
CA ILE A 140 9.96 -22.97 3.62
C ILE A 140 8.56 -23.32 3.05
N THR A 141 8.04 -24.46 3.45
CA THR A 141 6.71 -24.95 3.04
C THR A 141 5.71 -24.93 4.20
N GLU A 142 6.20 -24.81 5.43
CA GLU A 142 5.42 -24.78 6.63
C GLU A 142 4.77 -23.41 6.86
N GLU A 143 3.54 -23.40 7.32
CA GLU A 143 2.84 -22.18 7.71
C GLU A 143 3.38 -21.59 9.03
N ASN A 144 3.35 -20.27 9.14
CA ASN A 144 3.78 -19.50 10.31
C ASN A 144 5.29 -19.62 10.65
N VAL A 145 6.09 -20.06 9.70
CA VAL A 145 7.56 -20.02 9.80
C VAL A 145 8.06 -18.77 9.10
N PRO A 146 8.80 -17.88 9.78
CA PRO A 146 9.38 -16.70 9.16
C PRO A 146 10.51 -17.08 8.20
N GLY A 147 10.70 -16.29 7.15
CA GLY A 147 11.77 -16.48 6.18
C GLY A 147 11.96 -15.25 5.30
N GLU A 148 13.03 -15.25 4.53
CA GLU A 148 13.29 -14.22 3.53
C GLU A 148 12.33 -14.40 2.35
N ILE A 149 11.73 -13.28 1.91
CA ILE A 149 10.82 -13.28 0.76
C ILE A 149 11.64 -13.28 -0.53
N MET A 150 11.58 -14.37 -1.28
CA MET A 150 12.17 -14.48 -2.60
C MET A 150 11.12 -14.21 -3.67
N ILE A 151 11.48 -13.37 -4.65
CA ILE A 151 10.56 -12.93 -5.71
C ILE A 151 11.19 -13.18 -7.07
N LYS A 152 10.42 -13.81 -7.95
CA LYS A 152 10.80 -14.01 -9.35
C LYS A 152 9.68 -13.49 -10.25
N GLY A 153 10.07 -12.81 -11.33
CA GLY A 153 9.12 -12.29 -12.31
C GLY A 153 9.73 -11.27 -13.26
N PRO A 154 9.01 -10.87 -14.28
CA PRO A 154 9.53 -9.93 -15.30
C PRO A 154 9.76 -8.52 -14.78
N GLN A 155 9.23 -8.17 -13.61
CA GLN A 155 9.37 -6.86 -12.98
C GLN A 155 10.61 -6.73 -12.09
N VAL A 156 11.33 -7.85 -11.85
CA VAL A 156 12.55 -7.84 -11.02
C VAL A 156 13.63 -7.04 -11.75
N PHE A 157 14.32 -6.18 -10.99
CA PHE A 157 15.37 -5.31 -11.51
C PHE A 157 16.53 -6.11 -12.12
N LEU A 158 17.35 -5.47 -12.92
CA LEU A 158 18.49 -6.12 -13.57
C LEU A 158 19.75 -6.03 -12.71
N GLU A 159 20.04 -4.84 -12.19
CA GLU A 159 21.26 -4.58 -11.42
C GLU A 159 21.16 -3.29 -10.60
N TYR A 160 22.00 -3.16 -9.59
CA TYR A 160 22.31 -1.88 -8.97
C TYR A 160 23.40 -1.17 -9.78
N TRP A 161 23.16 0.08 -10.13
CA TRP A 161 24.08 0.88 -10.94
C TRP A 161 25.48 0.94 -10.32
N ASN A 162 26.50 0.49 -11.05
CA ASN A 162 27.91 0.43 -10.62
C ASN A 162 28.12 -0.31 -9.28
N GLN A 163 27.30 -1.30 -8.94
CA GLN A 163 27.40 -2.06 -7.70
C GLN A 163 27.29 -3.57 -7.96
N GLU A 164 28.23 -4.11 -8.73
CA GLU A 164 28.22 -5.52 -9.15
C GLU A 164 28.15 -6.50 -7.96
N LYS A 165 28.90 -6.22 -6.88
CA LYS A 165 28.88 -7.07 -5.69
C LYS A 165 27.49 -7.10 -5.05
N ASN A 166 26.89 -5.96 -4.79
CA ASN A 166 25.56 -5.88 -4.19
C ASN A 166 24.49 -6.51 -5.09
N THR A 167 24.64 -6.36 -6.41
CA THR A 167 23.76 -7.02 -7.37
C THR A 167 23.83 -8.53 -7.23
N LYS A 168 25.03 -9.13 -7.25
CA LYS A 168 25.19 -10.58 -7.09
C LYS A 168 24.65 -11.11 -5.78
N GLU A 169 24.84 -10.36 -4.68
CA GLU A 169 24.33 -10.74 -3.36
C GLU A 169 22.81 -10.66 -3.24
N SER A 170 22.13 -9.94 -4.15
CA SER A 170 20.69 -9.78 -4.15
C SER A 170 19.94 -10.83 -4.96
N PHE A 171 20.65 -11.66 -5.70
CA PHE A 171 20.05 -12.73 -6.49
C PHE A 171 20.42 -14.10 -5.92
N PHE A 172 19.43 -14.98 -5.91
CA PHE A 172 19.61 -16.39 -5.59
C PHE A 172 19.72 -17.18 -6.90
N GLU A 173 20.77 -18.02 -7.03
CA GLU A 173 21.03 -18.87 -8.19
C GLU A 173 20.29 -20.21 -8.15
#